data_b4fceadf3114560a7aaf6a78279025c0
#
_entry.id   b4fceadf3114560a7aaf6a78279025c0
#
_cell.length_a   1.000
_cell.length_b   1.000
_cell.length_c   1.000
_cell.angle_alpha   90.00
_cell.angle_beta   90.00
_cell.angle_gamma   90.00
#
_symmetry.space_group_name_H-M   'P 1'
#
loop_
_entity.id
_entity.type
_entity.pdbx_description
1 polymer ?
#
loop_
_entity_poly.entity_id
_entity_poly.type
_entity_poly.pdbx_seq_one_letter_code
_entity_poly.pdbx_strand_id
1 'polypeptide(L)'
;MNIRNSILLGFLTLGLALSGSLEAKTHPHRTPAATQQQRADGSSQERAVVIHENDTPRGITAENRWIAQNMPGYRKVGQALIQGQNGIYDRISVVGPNGERKEVFFEISEFFGRYNGKLLGAE
;
A
#
# COMPACT_ATOMS: atom_id res chain seq x y z
N MET A 1 -57.41 -14.99 17.23
CA MET A 1 -56.86 -14.86 17.01
C MET A 1 -56.36 -14.52 16.19
N ASN A 2 -56.34 -14.41 15.95
CA ASN A 2 -55.73 -14.10 15.25
C ASN A 2 -55.22 -13.32 14.80
N ILE A 3 -55.38 -12.89 14.93
CA ILE A 3 -54.92 -12.01 14.59
C ILE A 3 -54.00 -11.78 14.54
N ARG A 4 -53.82 -11.95 14.79
CA ARG A 4 -52.86 -11.52 14.82
C ARG A 4 -52.11 -11.70 14.01
N ASN A 5 -52.27 -12.04 13.84
CA ASN A 5 -51.46 -12.10 13.20
C ASN A 5 -51.07 -11.57 12.29
N SER A 6 -51.58 -11.41 12.18
CA SER A 6 -51.19 -10.83 11.31
C SER A 6 -50.52 -9.99 11.22
N ILE A 7 -50.36 -9.68 11.76
CA ILE A 7 -49.60 -8.78 11.80
C ILE A 7 -48.53 -8.87 11.41
N LEU A 8 -48.46 -9.32 11.49
CA LEU A 8 -47.36 -9.32 11.24
C LEU A 8 -46.86 -9.01 10.19
N LEU A 9 -47.43 -9.00 9.89
CA LEU A 9 -46.91 -8.69 8.99
C LEU A 9 -46.30 -7.77 8.65
N GLY A 10 -46.63 -7.37 8.93
CA GLY A 10 -45.99 -6.43 8.75
C GLY A 10 -45.05 -6.20 8.57
N PHE A 11 -44.74 -6.25 8.99
CA PHE A 11 -43.68 -5.81 8.98
C PHE A 11 -42.87 -6.11 8.34
N LEU A 12 -43.17 -6.39 8.15
CA LEU A 12 -42.41 -6.51 7.69
C LEU A 12 -41.85 -6.10 7.07
N THR A 13 -42.25 -5.95 6.92
CA THR A 13 -41.66 -5.43 6.48
C THR A 13 -40.89 -4.88 6.20
N LEU A 14 -41.15 -4.68 6.26
CA LEU A 14 -40.48 -3.99 6.12
C LEU A 14 -39.61 -3.92 6.01
N GLY A 15 -39.79 -4.08 6.07
CA GLY A 15 -38.91 -3.88 6.16
C GLY A 15 -38.26 -3.95 5.57
N LEU A 16 -38.53 -3.85 5.36
CA LEU A 16 -37.89 -3.72 4.88
C LEU A 16 -37.16 -3.54 4.45
N ALA A 17 -37.51 -3.52 4.40
CA ALA A 17 -36.81 -3.19 4.10
C ALA A 17 -36.21 -2.85 3.72
N LEU A 18 -36.31 -2.65 3.66
CA LEU A 18 -35.64 -2.11 3.38
C LEU A 18 -34.85 -1.95 3.26
N SER A 19 -34.89 -1.98 3.36
CA SER A 19 -34.10 -1.66 3.32
C SER A 19 -33.31 -1.61 3.15
N GLY A 20 -33.22 -1.54 3.14
CA GLY A 20 -32.26 -1.32 3.10
C GLY A 20 -31.67 -1.36 2.51
N SER A 21 -31.64 -1.40 2.48
CA SER A 21 -30.91 -1.32 1.98
C SER A 21 -30.44 -0.79 1.25
N LEU A 22 -30.49 -0.55 0.97
CA LEU A 22 -30.07 0.04 0.21
C LEU A 22 -29.24 0.71 0.25
N GLU A 23 -28.90 1.18 0.66
CA GLU A 23 -28.13 1.87 0.67
C GLU A 23 -27.12 1.49 0.75
N ALA A 24 -26.94 1.07 1.01
CA ALA A 24 -25.93 0.54 1.17
C ALA A 24 -25.23 0.48 0.07
N LYS A 25 -25.55 0.36 -0.70
CA LYS A 25 -25.01 0.25 -1.71
C LYS A 25 -24.40 1.25 -2.09
N THR A 26 -24.54 1.98 -1.77
CA THR A 26 -24.14 3.02 -2.21
C THR A 26 -22.86 3.24 -1.93
N HIS A 27 -22.32 3.02 -1.26
CA HIS A 27 -21.18 3.39 -1.02
C HIS A 27 -20.25 2.80 -1.43
N PRO A 28 -20.38 2.38 -1.94
CA PRO A 28 -19.49 1.74 -2.43
C PRO A 28 -18.48 2.44 -3.06
N HIS A 29 -18.42 3.35 -3.46
CA HIS A 29 -17.45 3.81 -4.11
C HIS A 29 -16.45 4.17 -3.33
N ARG A 30 -15.54 3.61 -3.22
CA ARG A 30 -14.45 3.86 -2.69
C ARG A 30 -13.65 4.47 -3.56
N THR A 31 -12.90 5.27 -3.28
CA THR A 31 -12.05 5.92 -4.16
C THR A 31 -10.86 5.07 -4.39
N PRO A 32 -10.52 4.81 -5.60
CA PRO A 32 -9.33 4.04 -5.94
C PRO A 32 -8.06 4.69 -5.45
N ALA A 33 -8.03 6.01 -5.39
CA ALA A 33 -6.84 6.68 -4.94
C ALA A 33 -6.52 6.35 -3.49
N ALA A 34 -7.52 6.34 -2.64
CA ALA A 34 -7.30 5.99 -1.25
C ALA A 34 -6.81 4.56 -1.12
N THR A 35 -7.38 3.67 -1.93
CA THR A 35 -6.97 2.27 -1.89
C THR A 35 -5.52 2.11 -2.28
N GLN A 36 -5.10 2.80 -3.33
CA GLN A 36 -3.73 2.69 -3.77
C GLN A 36 -2.77 3.27 -2.76
N GLN A 37 -3.16 4.36 -2.14
CA GLN A 37 -2.32 4.97 -1.15
C GLN A 37 -2.15 4.07 0.06
N GLN A 38 -3.19 3.36 0.43
CA GLN A 38 -3.08 2.40 1.51
C GLN A 38 -2.17 1.24 1.16
N ARG A 39 -1.99 0.97 -0.12
CA ARG A 39 -1.14 -0.12 -0.52
C ARG A 39 0.33 0.23 -0.57
N ALA A 40 0.65 1.50 -0.62
CA ALA A 40 2.04 1.91 -0.76
C ALA A 40 2.69 2.07 0.61
N ASP A 41 2.61 1.03 1.44
CA ASP A 41 3.18 1.08 2.77
C ASP A 41 4.52 0.35 2.87
N GLY A 42 5.00 -0.21 1.76
CA GLY A 42 6.28 -0.89 1.73
C GLY A 42 6.29 -2.30 2.30
N SER A 43 5.14 -2.82 2.72
CA SER A 43 5.12 -4.10 3.43
C SER A 43 5.29 -5.30 2.52
N SER A 44 5.12 -5.14 1.21
CA SER A 44 5.32 -6.21 0.25
C SER A 44 5.66 -5.60 -1.09
N GLN A 45 6.01 -6.45 -2.05
CA GLN A 45 6.32 -5.97 -3.39
C GLN A 45 5.11 -5.30 -4.04
N GLU A 46 3.92 -5.85 -3.80
CA GLU A 46 2.69 -5.26 -4.34
C GLU A 46 2.35 -3.94 -3.67
N ARG A 47 2.88 -3.69 -2.50
CA ARG A 47 2.65 -2.46 -1.75
C ARG A 47 3.89 -1.62 -1.65
N ALA A 48 4.80 -1.79 -2.59
CA ALA A 48 6.08 -1.10 -2.57
C ALA A 48 5.88 0.41 -2.64
N VAL A 49 6.74 1.12 -1.93
CA VAL A 49 6.77 2.58 -1.96
C VAL A 49 7.51 2.98 -3.23
N VAL A 50 6.87 3.77 -4.07
CA VAL A 50 7.50 4.21 -5.31
C VAL A 50 8.41 5.40 -5.02
N ILE A 51 9.65 5.29 -5.48
CA ILE A 51 10.62 6.38 -5.33
C ILE A 51 10.66 7.15 -6.64
N HIS A 52 10.31 8.43 -6.57
CA HIS A 52 10.25 9.31 -7.73
C HIS A 52 11.52 10.15 -7.83
N GLU A 53 12.63 9.47 -8.09
CA GLU A 53 13.90 10.12 -8.35
C GLU A 53 14.47 9.52 -9.62
N ASN A 54 15.28 10.29 -10.33
CA ASN A 54 15.90 9.78 -11.55
C ASN A 54 17.41 9.68 -11.44
N ASP A 55 17.92 9.51 -10.23
CA ASP A 55 19.34 9.50 -9.94
C ASP A 55 19.57 8.56 -8.76
N THR A 56 20.50 7.63 -8.91
CA THR A 56 20.72 6.59 -7.91
C THR A 56 21.06 7.17 -6.53
N PRO A 57 22.01 8.10 -6.38
CA PRO A 57 22.27 8.63 -5.05
C PRO A 57 21.05 9.29 -4.41
N ARG A 58 20.28 10.04 -5.18
CA ARG A 58 19.08 10.68 -4.63
C ARG A 58 18.00 9.64 -4.29
N GLY A 59 17.89 8.60 -5.11
CA GLY A 59 16.94 7.54 -4.83
C GLY A 59 17.25 6.84 -3.53
N ILE A 60 18.53 6.49 -3.30
CA ILE A 60 18.94 5.85 -2.07
C ILE A 60 18.69 6.77 -0.87
N THR A 61 18.94 8.05 -1.03
CA THR A 61 18.65 9.02 0.03
C THR A 61 17.15 9.06 0.34
N ALA A 62 16.32 8.98 -0.70
CA ALA A 62 14.87 8.98 -0.52
C ALA A 62 14.39 7.73 0.22
N GLU A 63 14.96 6.57 -0.09
CA GLU A 63 14.63 5.35 0.64
C GLU A 63 14.98 5.49 2.11
N ASN A 64 16.18 5.94 2.39
CA ASN A 64 16.62 6.11 3.78
C ASN A 64 15.77 7.12 4.53
N ARG A 65 15.39 8.19 3.86
CA ARG A 65 14.51 9.19 4.47
C ARG A 65 13.14 8.59 4.78
N TRP A 66 12.60 7.80 3.87
CA TRP A 66 11.31 7.17 4.08
C TRP A 66 11.35 6.26 5.30
N ILE A 67 12.40 5.45 5.43
CA ILE A 67 12.56 4.57 6.59
C ILE A 67 12.64 5.39 7.87
N ALA A 68 13.43 6.45 7.87
CA ALA A 68 13.56 7.29 9.05
C ALA A 68 12.24 7.91 9.48
N GLN A 69 11.43 8.31 8.51
CA GLN A 69 10.17 8.99 8.79
C GLN A 69 9.04 8.04 9.16
N ASN A 70 9.03 6.85 8.56
CA ASN A 70 7.91 5.92 8.72
C ASN A 70 8.21 4.76 9.66
N MET A 71 9.46 4.52 9.95
CA MET A 71 9.88 3.41 10.81
C MET A 71 10.92 3.92 11.81
N PRO A 72 10.52 4.85 12.69
CA PRO A 72 11.51 5.40 13.63
C PRO A 72 12.08 4.32 14.52
N GLY A 73 13.38 4.38 14.75
CA GLY A 73 14.06 3.40 15.57
C GLY A 73 14.52 2.15 14.84
N TYR A 74 14.08 1.96 13.60
CA TYR A 74 14.55 0.84 12.81
C TYR A 74 15.86 1.20 12.10
N ARG A 75 16.72 0.22 11.96
CA ARG A 75 17.97 0.43 11.22
C ARG A 75 18.09 -0.62 10.13
N LYS A 76 18.71 -0.23 9.06
CA LYS A 76 18.89 -1.09 7.90
C LYS A 76 19.97 -2.12 8.19
N VAL A 77 19.70 -3.38 7.90
CA VAL A 77 20.66 -4.46 8.13
C VAL A 77 20.90 -5.29 6.89
N GLY A 78 20.16 -5.08 5.81
CA GLY A 78 20.37 -5.84 4.59
C GLY A 78 19.60 -5.24 3.43
N GLN A 79 19.91 -5.72 2.23
CA GLN A 79 19.29 -5.18 1.03
C GLN A 79 19.39 -6.22 -0.08
N ALA A 80 18.35 -6.34 -0.88
CA ALA A 80 18.35 -7.24 -2.03
C ALA A 80 17.61 -6.58 -3.18
N LEU A 81 18.18 -6.67 -4.37
CA LEU A 81 17.56 -6.17 -5.58
C LEU A 81 16.65 -7.25 -6.15
N ILE A 82 15.45 -6.87 -6.52
CA ILE A 82 14.50 -7.77 -7.15
C ILE A 82 14.15 -7.20 -8.52
N GLN A 83 14.41 -7.96 -9.57
CA GLN A 83 14.04 -7.57 -10.91
C GLN A 83 12.83 -8.40 -11.31
N GLY A 84 11.67 -7.78 -11.30
CA GLY A 84 10.42 -8.46 -11.61
C GLY A 84 9.86 -8.03 -12.95
N GLN A 85 8.77 -8.64 -13.32
CA GLN A 85 8.12 -8.30 -14.60
C GLN A 85 7.54 -6.90 -14.58
N ASN A 86 7.12 -6.43 -13.40
CA ASN A 86 6.42 -5.16 -13.30
C ASN A 86 7.30 -4.04 -12.78
N GLY A 87 8.59 -4.29 -12.60
CA GLY A 87 9.47 -3.23 -12.13
C GLY A 87 10.70 -3.76 -11.43
N ILE A 88 11.48 -2.84 -10.93
CA ILE A 88 12.70 -3.13 -10.20
C ILE A 88 12.48 -2.67 -8.76
N TYR A 89 12.80 -3.54 -7.82
CA TYR A 89 12.48 -3.27 -6.42
C TYR A 89 13.72 -3.45 -5.55
N ASP A 90 13.80 -2.63 -4.52
CA ASP A 90 14.75 -2.84 -3.44
C ASP A 90 13.99 -3.41 -2.27
N ARG A 91 14.44 -4.54 -1.75
CA ARG A 91 13.91 -5.11 -0.52
C ARG A 91 14.92 -4.84 0.57
N ILE A 92 14.58 -3.95 1.48
CA ILE A 92 15.47 -3.55 2.54
C ILE A 92 15.06 -4.21 3.84
N SER A 93 15.99 -4.93 4.45
CA SER A 93 15.74 -5.58 5.74
C SER A 93 16.11 -4.60 6.83
N VAL A 94 15.21 -4.45 7.80
CA VAL A 94 15.40 -3.52 8.90
C VAL A 94 15.16 -4.23 10.22
N VAL A 95 15.79 -3.71 11.28
CA VAL A 95 15.63 -4.24 12.64
C VAL A 95 15.21 -3.10 13.54
N GLY A 96 14.13 -3.32 14.28
CA GLY A 96 13.59 -2.33 15.17
C GLY A 96 14.28 -2.28 16.53
N PRO A 97 13.87 -1.35 17.39
CA PRO A 97 14.52 -1.17 18.69
C PRO A 97 14.42 -2.37 19.61
N ASN A 98 13.41 -3.21 19.41
CA ASN A 98 13.27 -4.41 20.24
C ASN A 98 13.75 -5.66 19.52
N GLY A 99 14.51 -5.50 18.45
CA GLY A 99 15.05 -6.63 17.71
C GLY A 99 14.12 -7.22 16.66
N GLU A 100 12.94 -6.65 16.47
CA GLU A 100 12.01 -7.19 15.48
C GLU A 100 12.52 -6.88 14.08
N ARG A 101 12.33 -7.84 13.18
CA ARG A 101 12.82 -7.71 11.81
C ARG A 101 11.64 -7.49 10.88
N LYS A 102 11.82 -6.61 9.92
CA LYS A 102 10.83 -6.34 8.89
C LYS A 102 11.51 -6.14 7.56
N GLU A 103 10.73 -6.28 6.49
CA GLU A 103 11.17 -6.00 5.15
C GLU A 103 10.41 -4.80 4.64
N VAL A 104 11.13 -3.92 3.93
CA VAL A 104 10.50 -2.76 3.29
C VAL A 104 10.81 -2.84 1.81
N PHE A 105 9.78 -2.68 0.99
CA PHE A 105 9.93 -2.77 -0.46
C PHE A 105 9.77 -1.39 -1.08
N PHE A 106 10.73 -1.04 -1.91
CA PHE A 106 10.68 0.21 -2.69
C PHE A 106 10.70 -0.14 -4.17
N GLU A 107 9.87 0.55 -4.94
CA GLU A 107 9.88 0.39 -6.38
C GLU A 107 10.81 1.47 -6.91
N ILE A 108 11.89 1.06 -7.58
CA ILE A 108 13.02 1.94 -7.87
C ILE A 108 13.31 2.03 -9.38
N SER A 109 12.36 1.67 -10.22
CA SER A 109 12.58 1.64 -11.67
C SER A 109 13.01 3.00 -12.22
N GLU A 110 12.58 4.09 -11.60
CA GLU A 110 12.86 5.42 -12.13
C GLU A 110 14.31 5.83 -11.92
N PHE A 111 14.99 5.29 -10.90
CA PHE A 111 16.36 5.70 -10.65
C PHE A 111 17.42 4.60 -10.80
N PHE A 112 16.98 3.35 -10.84
CA PHE A 112 17.94 2.25 -10.85
C PHE A 112 18.86 2.34 -12.07
N GLY A 113 20.17 2.32 -11.80
CA GLY A 113 21.14 2.39 -12.87
C GLY A 113 21.27 3.75 -13.53
N ARG A 114 20.72 4.80 -12.92
CA ARG A 114 20.83 6.13 -13.50
C ARG A 114 21.72 7.02 -12.68
N TYR A 115 22.38 7.94 -13.36
CA TYR A 115 23.19 8.94 -12.72
C TYR A 115 22.91 10.25 -13.44
N ASN A 116 22.46 11.25 -12.71
CA ASN A 116 22.05 12.54 -13.28
C ASN A 116 21.02 12.33 -14.40
N GLY A 117 20.09 11.40 -14.17
CA GLY A 117 18.99 11.15 -15.11
C GLY A 117 19.33 10.29 -16.31
N LYS A 118 20.60 9.88 -16.44
CA LYS A 118 21.03 9.07 -17.59
C LYS A 118 21.34 7.65 -17.14
N LEU A 119 21.00 6.69 -17.99
CA LEU A 119 21.33 5.30 -17.70
C LEU A 119 22.84 5.13 -17.74
N LEU A 120 23.36 4.43 -16.73
CA LEU A 120 24.78 4.09 -16.72
C LEU A 120 25.05 3.07 -17.81
N GLY A 121 26.10 3.29 -18.55
CA GLY A 121 26.48 2.38 -19.62
C GLY A 121 25.77 2.64 -20.95
N ALA A 122 24.89 3.61 -21.03
CA ALA A 122 24.26 3.96 -22.30
C ALA A 122 25.17 4.92 -23.05
N GLU A 123 25.47 4.61 -24.32
CA GLU A 123 26.33 5.43 -25.15
C GLU A 123 25.56 6.20 -26.20
#